data_198b1d2a338551e31fc91b74fc43c534
#
_entry.id   198b1d2a338551e31fc91b74fc43c534
#
_cell.length_a   1.000
_cell.length_b   1.000
_cell.length_c   1.000
_cell.angle_alpha   90.00
_cell.angle_beta   90.00
_cell.angle_gamma   90.00
#
_symmetry.space_group_name_H-M   'P 1'
#
loop_
_entity.id
_entity.type
_entity.pdbx_description
1 polymer ?
#
loop_
_entity_poly.entity_id
_entity_poly.type
_entity_poly.pdbx_seq_one_letter_code
_entity_poly.pdbx_strand_id
1 'polypeptide(L)'
;MGHKVNPNGYRYGVNKNWQSRWIAKNPKETAQWIVQDEKVRNYIEKQYKSSQIVRIEIERTEKNVNVFIQCGQPGTLLGKEGANINAITIAINKIVGRDKKVNINVIPYDNIAWSAKIIAREIADAIENRVSFRNAQKQAIKKVIASKALGIKTKVSGRLGGVEMARTEGYSEGVIPMTTLRADLDYAIEEAHTTYGKIGVKVWIYRGEIFGKGLNNQIVPKKGDFKDTRKRTNFTNAKERTNKTSEDVQITSKSVSVKVGE
;
A
#
# COMPACT_ATOMS: atom_id res chain seq x y z
N MET A 1 22.60 -19.53 -19.17
CA MET A 1 22.10 -18.34 -18.47
C MET A 1 22.14 -18.57 -16.98
N GLY A 2 22.73 -17.64 -16.19
CA GLY A 2 22.79 -17.77 -14.74
C GLY A 2 21.43 -17.56 -14.07
N HIS A 3 21.31 -18.04 -12.83
CA HIS A 3 20.15 -17.80 -11.98
C HIS A 3 20.04 -16.31 -11.63
N LYS A 4 18.81 -15.79 -11.64
CA LYS A 4 18.52 -14.40 -11.25
C LYS A 4 18.02 -14.40 -9.81
N VAL A 5 18.69 -13.64 -8.95
CA VAL A 5 18.30 -13.45 -7.56
C VAL A 5 17.05 -12.57 -7.48
N ASN A 6 16.22 -12.76 -6.45
CA ASN A 6 15.10 -11.88 -6.16
C ASN A 6 15.63 -10.45 -5.86
N PRO A 7 15.21 -9.42 -6.63
CA PRO A 7 15.69 -8.06 -6.45
C PRO A 7 15.42 -7.47 -5.07
N ASN A 8 14.31 -7.86 -4.43
CA ASN A 8 13.99 -7.43 -3.07
C ASN A 8 14.96 -8.04 -2.07
N GLY A 9 15.19 -9.38 -2.15
CA GLY A 9 16.11 -10.08 -1.26
C GLY A 9 17.54 -9.54 -1.33
N TYR A 10 17.98 -9.20 -2.54
CA TYR A 10 19.30 -8.61 -2.79
C TYR A 10 19.49 -7.21 -2.15
N ARG A 11 18.41 -6.50 -1.86
CA ARG A 11 18.39 -5.12 -1.34
C ARG A 11 18.02 -5.02 0.13
N TYR A 12 17.60 -6.10 0.78
CA TYR A 12 17.35 -6.07 2.22
C TYR A 12 18.64 -5.78 2.99
N GLY A 13 18.54 -4.88 3.97
CA GLY A 13 19.68 -4.39 4.75
C GLY A 13 20.54 -3.31 4.06
N VAL A 14 20.36 -3.07 2.76
CA VAL A 14 21.06 -2.01 2.01
C VAL A 14 20.17 -0.79 1.86
N ASN A 15 19.07 -0.91 1.11
CA ASN A 15 18.10 0.16 0.88
C ASN A 15 16.66 -0.22 1.22
N LYS A 16 16.38 -1.51 1.47
CA LYS A 16 15.07 -2.00 1.91
C LYS A 16 15.15 -2.54 3.33
N ASN A 17 14.13 -2.21 4.13
CA ASN A 17 14.01 -2.70 5.50
C ASN A 17 13.12 -3.96 5.54
N TRP A 18 13.27 -4.76 6.60
CA TRP A 18 12.49 -5.96 6.85
C TRP A 18 11.01 -5.64 7.07
N GLN A 19 10.14 -6.56 6.66
CA GLN A 19 8.70 -6.43 6.87
C GLN A 19 8.24 -6.83 8.27
N SER A 20 9.00 -7.71 8.92
CA SER A 20 8.78 -8.08 10.32
C SER A 20 9.97 -7.58 11.14
N ARG A 21 9.69 -6.80 12.19
CA ARG A 21 10.70 -6.17 13.06
C ARG A 21 10.44 -6.57 14.50
N TRP A 22 11.03 -7.69 14.89
CA TRP A 22 10.95 -8.20 16.25
C TRP A 22 12.04 -9.24 16.50
N ILE A 23 12.34 -9.46 17.78
CA ILE A 23 13.24 -10.50 18.26
C ILE A 23 12.52 -11.20 19.41
N ALA A 24 12.41 -12.53 19.33
CA ALA A 24 11.85 -13.35 20.40
C ALA A 24 12.94 -13.80 21.37
N LYS A 25 12.56 -14.13 22.61
CA LYS A 25 13.50 -14.60 23.64
C LYS A 25 14.01 -16.03 23.35
N ASN A 26 13.12 -16.90 22.88
CA ASN A 26 13.39 -18.31 22.68
C ASN A 26 13.21 -18.73 21.20
N PRO A 27 14.01 -19.71 20.70
CA PRO A 27 13.84 -20.22 19.34
C PRO A 27 12.44 -20.80 19.07
N LYS A 28 11.81 -21.42 20.08
CA LYS A 28 10.44 -21.95 19.96
C LYS A 28 9.41 -20.83 19.74
N GLU A 29 9.55 -19.72 20.46
CA GLU A 29 8.70 -18.52 20.26
C GLU A 29 8.94 -17.90 18.89
N THR A 30 10.19 -17.84 18.43
CA THR A 30 10.54 -17.35 17.09
C THR A 30 9.78 -18.13 16.02
N ALA A 31 9.80 -19.47 16.10
CA ALA A 31 9.09 -20.34 15.15
C ALA A 31 7.56 -20.08 15.17
N GLN A 32 6.98 -19.96 16.36
CA GLN A 32 5.55 -19.66 16.51
C GLN A 32 5.19 -18.30 15.91
N TRP A 33 5.98 -17.27 16.18
CA TRP A 33 5.71 -15.91 15.69
C TRP A 33 5.82 -15.79 14.17
N ILE A 34 6.79 -16.50 13.55
CA ILE A 34 6.90 -16.57 12.08
C ILE A 34 5.63 -17.15 11.47
N VAL A 35 5.14 -18.28 12.02
CA VAL A 35 3.92 -18.92 11.53
C VAL A 35 2.68 -18.04 11.74
N GLN A 36 2.62 -17.33 12.87
CA GLN A 36 1.54 -16.38 13.14
C GLN A 36 1.57 -15.19 12.17
N ASP A 37 2.76 -14.60 11.92
CA ASP A 37 2.92 -13.48 11.00
C ASP A 37 2.47 -13.87 9.58
N GLU A 38 2.85 -15.05 9.13
CA GLU A 38 2.42 -15.57 7.82
C GLU A 38 0.90 -15.77 7.75
N LYS A 39 0.29 -16.32 8.80
CA LYS A 39 -1.18 -16.45 8.88
C LYS A 39 -1.89 -15.10 8.86
N VAL A 40 -1.35 -14.09 9.55
CA VAL A 40 -1.89 -12.73 9.56
C VAL A 40 -1.81 -12.10 8.18
N ARG A 41 -0.65 -12.19 7.50
CA ARG A 41 -0.47 -11.67 6.13
C ARG A 41 -1.44 -12.33 5.16
N ASN A 42 -1.49 -13.66 5.16
CA ASN A 42 -2.37 -14.44 4.29
C ASN A 42 -3.86 -14.14 4.54
N TYR A 43 -4.27 -13.93 5.79
CA TYR A 43 -5.63 -13.55 6.13
C TYR A 43 -5.99 -12.19 5.53
N ILE A 44 -5.15 -11.18 5.77
CA ILE A 44 -5.39 -9.81 5.29
C ILE A 44 -5.40 -9.77 3.76
N GLU A 45 -4.43 -10.41 3.10
CA GLU A 45 -4.30 -10.40 1.64
C GLU A 45 -5.46 -11.14 0.94
N LYS A 46 -5.93 -12.25 1.51
CA LYS A 46 -7.05 -13.01 0.93
C LYS A 46 -8.39 -12.30 1.10
N GLN A 47 -8.64 -11.75 2.29
CA GLN A 47 -9.94 -11.18 2.63
C GLN A 47 -10.15 -9.79 2.01
N TYR A 48 -9.07 -8.99 1.91
CA TYR A 48 -9.14 -7.58 1.51
C TYR A 48 -8.37 -7.31 0.21
N LYS A 49 -8.51 -8.17 -0.79
CA LYS A 49 -7.88 -8.01 -2.12
C LYS A 49 -8.21 -6.67 -2.78
N SER A 50 -9.46 -6.22 -2.66
CA SER A 50 -9.94 -4.95 -3.23
C SER A 50 -9.28 -3.70 -2.63
N SER A 51 -8.67 -3.80 -1.44
CA SER A 51 -8.02 -2.66 -0.77
C SER A 51 -6.66 -2.29 -1.36
N GLN A 52 -6.18 -3.02 -2.37
CA GLN A 52 -4.88 -2.77 -3.04
C GLN A 52 -3.73 -2.70 -2.04
N ILE A 53 -3.50 -3.78 -1.31
CA ILE A 53 -2.47 -3.86 -0.27
C ILE A 53 -1.08 -3.87 -0.92
N VAL A 54 -0.27 -2.87 -0.56
CA VAL A 54 1.12 -2.75 -1.00
C VAL A 54 2.04 -3.57 -0.12
N ARG A 55 1.98 -3.32 1.20
CA ARG A 55 2.92 -3.88 2.17
C ARG A 55 2.28 -4.00 3.54
N ILE A 56 2.63 -5.07 4.26
CA ILE A 56 2.22 -5.30 5.64
C ILE A 56 3.48 -5.40 6.48
N GLU A 57 3.67 -4.47 7.42
CA GLU A 57 4.77 -4.52 8.38
C GLU A 57 4.24 -4.91 9.75
N ILE A 58 4.97 -5.77 10.45
CA ILE A 58 4.59 -6.29 11.76
C ILE A 58 5.71 -6.00 12.75
N GLU A 59 5.38 -5.28 13.80
CA GLU A 59 6.26 -5.04 14.95
C GLU A 59 5.68 -5.76 16.16
N ARG A 60 6.52 -6.52 16.85
CA ARG A 60 6.11 -7.23 18.05
C ARG A 60 6.95 -6.84 19.24
N THR A 61 6.28 -6.63 20.35
CA THR A 61 6.84 -6.57 21.68
C THR A 61 6.22 -7.72 22.50
N GLU A 62 6.66 -7.95 23.71
CA GLU A 62 6.11 -9.02 24.56
C GLU A 62 4.59 -8.94 24.71
N LYS A 63 4.04 -7.73 24.91
CA LYS A 63 2.62 -7.48 25.20
C LYS A 63 1.83 -6.92 24.01
N ASN A 64 2.51 -6.29 23.05
CA ASN A 64 1.84 -5.56 21.97
C ASN A 64 2.28 -6.09 20.59
N VAL A 65 1.34 -6.14 19.67
CA VAL A 65 1.57 -6.43 18.25
C VAL A 65 1.02 -5.28 17.42
N ASN A 66 1.90 -4.54 16.77
CA ASN A 66 1.53 -3.45 15.87
C ASN A 66 1.60 -3.94 14.42
N VAL A 67 0.49 -3.84 13.71
CA VAL A 67 0.39 -4.19 12.30
C VAL A 67 0.18 -2.91 11.49
N PHE A 68 1.14 -2.58 10.64
CA PHE A 68 1.06 -1.44 9.72
C PHE A 68 0.70 -1.96 8.34
N ILE A 69 -0.45 -1.52 7.82
CA ILE A 69 -0.94 -1.92 6.52
C ILE A 69 -0.87 -0.71 5.59
N GLN A 70 -0.03 -0.79 4.58
CA GLN A 70 0.05 0.21 3.53
C GLN A 70 -0.83 -0.22 2.36
N CYS A 71 -1.81 0.60 1.98
CA CYS A 71 -2.78 0.28 0.95
C CYS A 71 -3.13 1.50 0.07
N GLY A 72 -3.56 1.20 -1.17
CA GLY A 72 -3.99 2.24 -2.12
C GLY A 72 -5.40 2.76 -1.84
N GLN A 73 -6.26 1.92 -1.25
CA GLN A 73 -7.64 2.27 -0.93
C GLN A 73 -7.94 2.04 0.55
N PRO A 74 -7.58 2.99 1.43
CA PRO A 74 -7.77 2.83 2.87
C PRO A 74 -9.24 2.75 3.29
N GLY A 75 -10.15 3.40 2.55
CA GLY A 75 -11.58 3.40 2.86
C GLY A 75 -12.20 2.00 2.83
N THR A 76 -11.81 1.13 1.90
CA THR A 76 -12.30 -0.25 1.81
C THR A 76 -11.82 -1.11 2.98
N LEU A 77 -10.61 -0.84 3.48
CA LEU A 77 -10.04 -1.55 4.61
C LEU A 77 -10.63 -1.06 5.95
N LEU A 78 -10.89 0.24 6.08
CA LEU A 78 -11.52 0.81 7.27
C LEU A 78 -12.97 0.32 7.40
N GLY A 79 -13.71 0.32 6.29
CA GLY A 79 -15.15 0.03 6.26
C GLY A 79 -15.98 1.16 6.86
N LYS A 80 -17.31 0.98 6.86
CA LYS A 80 -18.23 1.92 7.50
C LYS A 80 -18.00 1.90 9.01
N GLU A 81 -17.76 3.06 9.61
CA GLU A 81 -17.56 3.23 11.06
C GLU A 81 -16.44 2.35 11.67
N GLY A 82 -15.49 1.90 10.86
CA GLY A 82 -14.40 1.03 11.33
C GLY A 82 -14.77 -0.46 11.53
N ALA A 83 -15.91 -0.90 11.00
CA ALA A 83 -16.37 -2.28 11.16
C ALA A 83 -15.36 -3.32 10.66
N ASN A 84 -14.72 -3.05 9.50
CA ASN A 84 -13.73 -3.96 8.94
C ASN A 84 -12.46 -4.04 9.80
N ILE A 85 -11.98 -2.92 10.33
CA ILE A 85 -10.81 -2.93 11.25
C ILE A 85 -11.11 -3.73 12.51
N ASN A 86 -12.29 -3.58 13.08
CA ASN A 86 -12.69 -4.35 14.26
C ASN A 86 -12.73 -5.85 13.95
N ALA A 87 -13.26 -6.24 12.78
CA ALA A 87 -13.25 -7.64 12.33
C ALA A 87 -11.82 -8.18 12.14
N ILE A 88 -10.92 -7.38 11.53
CA ILE A 88 -9.50 -7.74 11.36
C ILE A 88 -8.84 -7.89 12.75
N THR A 89 -9.09 -6.98 13.67
CA THR A 89 -8.50 -7.02 15.04
C THR A 89 -8.94 -8.29 15.77
N ILE A 90 -10.21 -8.66 15.68
CA ILE A 90 -10.74 -9.90 16.29
C ILE A 90 -10.08 -11.12 15.66
N ALA A 91 -9.93 -11.14 14.33
CA ALA A 91 -9.32 -12.27 13.62
C ALA A 91 -7.82 -12.41 13.96
N ILE A 92 -7.09 -11.30 14.03
CA ILE A 92 -5.67 -11.31 14.39
C ILE A 92 -5.49 -11.72 15.87
N ASN A 93 -6.34 -11.27 16.77
CA ASN A 93 -6.31 -11.69 18.18
C ASN A 93 -6.53 -13.21 18.34
N LYS A 94 -7.35 -13.83 17.47
CA LYS A 94 -7.49 -15.30 17.46
C LYS A 94 -6.21 -16.02 17.00
N ILE A 95 -5.44 -15.42 16.07
CA ILE A 95 -4.20 -16.01 15.55
C ILE A 95 -3.03 -15.81 16.52
N VAL A 96 -2.92 -14.62 17.09
CA VAL A 96 -1.78 -14.21 17.94
C VAL A 96 -1.92 -14.71 19.38
N GLY A 97 -3.16 -14.84 19.87
CA GLY A 97 -3.49 -15.15 21.26
C GLY A 97 -4.12 -13.96 21.98
N ARG A 98 -4.96 -14.25 22.95
CA ARG A 98 -5.75 -13.23 23.69
C ARG A 98 -4.92 -12.38 24.65
N ASP A 99 -3.72 -12.82 24.99
CA ASP A 99 -2.86 -12.17 25.98
C ASP A 99 -2.11 -10.95 25.42
N LYS A 100 -2.15 -10.74 24.09
CA LYS A 100 -1.44 -9.66 23.43
C LYS A 100 -2.41 -8.61 22.88
N LYS A 101 -2.07 -7.34 23.08
CA LYS A 101 -2.82 -6.22 22.52
C LYS A 101 -2.42 -6.02 21.07
N VAL A 102 -3.38 -6.11 20.15
CA VAL A 102 -3.17 -5.88 18.72
C VAL A 102 -3.61 -4.46 18.36
N ASN A 103 -2.70 -3.71 17.75
CA ASN A 103 -2.97 -2.39 17.19
C ASN A 103 -2.79 -2.45 15.67
N ILE A 104 -3.78 -1.95 14.91
CA ILE A 104 -3.74 -1.91 13.45
C ILE A 104 -3.68 -0.46 13.01
N ASN A 105 -2.66 -0.12 12.22
CA ASN A 105 -2.47 1.19 11.63
C ASN A 105 -2.56 1.07 10.11
N VAL A 106 -3.53 1.76 9.51
CA VAL A 106 -3.71 1.83 8.06
C VAL A 106 -3.06 3.10 7.54
N ILE A 107 -2.15 2.95 6.58
CA ILE A 107 -1.39 4.05 6.01
C ILE A 107 -1.71 4.11 4.52
N PRO A 108 -2.21 5.25 4.00
CA PRO A 108 -2.44 5.43 2.57
C PRO A 108 -1.12 5.40 1.80
N TYR A 109 -1.17 4.88 0.57
CA TYR A 109 -0.06 4.90 -0.36
C TYR A 109 -0.37 5.86 -1.52
N ASP A 110 0.41 6.95 -1.61
CA ASP A 110 0.08 8.06 -2.50
C ASP A 110 0.19 7.68 -3.99
N ASN A 111 1.25 6.94 -4.37
CA ASN A 111 1.52 6.59 -5.77
C ASN A 111 1.26 5.10 -6.06
N ILE A 112 0.00 4.73 -6.20
CA ILE A 112 -0.43 3.34 -6.45
C ILE A 112 0.32 2.71 -7.64
N ALA A 113 0.56 3.48 -8.70
CA ALA A 113 1.28 3.01 -9.89
C ALA A 113 2.76 2.69 -9.66
N TRP A 114 3.35 3.11 -8.54
CA TRP A 114 4.74 2.79 -8.18
C TRP A 114 4.89 1.48 -7.43
N SER A 115 3.79 0.83 -7.05
CA SER A 115 3.82 -0.45 -6.38
C SER A 115 3.81 -1.60 -7.38
N ALA A 116 4.87 -2.38 -7.41
CA ALA A 116 4.96 -3.56 -8.26
C ALA A 116 3.89 -4.60 -7.91
N LYS A 117 3.50 -4.72 -6.63
CA LYS A 117 2.50 -5.69 -6.17
C LYS A 117 1.11 -5.37 -6.71
N ILE A 118 0.70 -4.09 -6.66
CA ILE A 118 -0.60 -3.66 -7.18
C ILE A 118 -0.65 -3.84 -8.69
N ILE A 119 0.39 -3.41 -9.41
CA ILE A 119 0.44 -3.53 -10.87
C ILE A 119 0.46 -5.00 -11.31
N ALA A 120 1.18 -5.87 -10.60
CA ALA A 120 1.17 -7.31 -10.89
C ALA A 120 -0.23 -7.90 -10.67
N ARG A 121 -0.94 -7.49 -9.63
CA ARG A 121 -2.30 -7.94 -9.36
C ARG A 121 -3.29 -7.42 -10.40
N GLU A 122 -3.18 -6.16 -10.82
CA GLU A 122 -4.01 -5.59 -11.89
C GLU A 122 -3.84 -6.37 -13.21
N ILE A 123 -2.61 -6.75 -13.57
CA ILE A 123 -2.35 -7.58 -14.76
C ILE A 123 -2.96 -8.97 -14.57
N ALA A 124 -2.81 -9.58 -13.40
CA ALA A 124 -3.37 -10.89 -13.09
C ALA A 124 -4.91 -10.88 -13.18
N ASP A 125 -5.56 -9.89 -12.55
CA ASP A 125 -7.02 -9.73 -12.58
C ASP A 125 -7.53 -9.47 -14.02
N ALA A 126 -6.80 -8.69 -14.83
CA ALA A 126 -7.15 -8.49 -16.22
C ALA A 126 -7.10 -9.79 -17.04
N ILE A 127 -6.09 -10.65 -16.78
CA ILE A 127 -5.98 -11.97 -17.42
C ILE A 127 -7.11 -12.91 -16.94
N GLU A 128 -7.44 -12.92 -15.66
CA GLU A 128 -8.58 -13.66 -15.10
C GLU A 128 -9.90 -13.23 -15.74
N ASN A 129 -10.05 -11.93 -16.02
CA ASN A 129 -11.20 -11.34 -16.73
C ASN A 129 -11.13 -11.50 -18.27
N ARG A 130 -10.29 -12.41 -18.78
CA ARG A 130 -10.14 -12.74 -20.20
C ARG A 130 -9.68 -11.58 -21.10
N VAL A 131 -9.05 -10.56 -20.52
CA VAL A 131 -8.37 -9.53 -21.31
C VAL A 131 -7.10 -10.12 -21.91
N SER A 132 -6.77 -9.74 -23.15
CA SER A 132 -5.52 -10.18 -23.78
C SER A 132 -4.31 -9.79 -22.91
N PHE A 133 -3.48 -10.78 -22.59
CA PHE A 133 -2.27 -10.59 -21.76
C PHE A 133 -1.32 -9.52 -22.33
N ARG A 134 -1.31 -9.31 -23.68
CA ARG A 134 -0.52 -8.25 -24.34
C ARG A 134 -1.09 -6.87 -24.01
N ASN A 135 -2.39 -6.71 -24.09
CA ASN A 135 -3.06 -5.45 -23.78
C ASN A 135 -2.93 -5.12 -22.29
N ALA A 136 -3.15 -6.10 -21.41
CA ALA A 136 -3.00 -5.93 -19.97
C ALA A 136 -1.59 -5.42 -19.59
N GLN A 137 -0.53 -6.05 -20.14
CA GLN A 137 0.85 -5.61 -19.91
C GLN A 137 1.11 -4.19 -20.45
N LYS A 138 0.67 -3.88 -21.68
CA LYS A 138 0.88 -2.55 -22.29
C LYS A 138 0.14 -1.45 -21.54
N GLN A 139 -1.08 -1.70 -21.07
CA GLN A 139 -1.85 -0.75 -20.24
C GLN A 139 -1.15 -0.49 -18.90
N ALA A 140 -0.67 -1.54 -18.24
CA ALA A 140 0.09 -1.43 -17.01
C ALA A 140 1.38 -0.61 -17.20
N ILE A 141 2.11 -0.84 -18.27
CA ILE A 141 3.33 -0.08 -18.61
C ILE A 141 3.00 1.39 -18.81
N LYS A 142 1.98 1.72 -19.63
CA LYS A 142 1.54 3.12 -19.84
C LYS A 142 1.17 3.81 -18.53
N LYS A 143 0.44 3.13 -17.62
CA LYS A 143 0.04 3.65 -16.32
C LYS A 143 1.25 4.01 -15.46
N VAL A 144 2.25 3.13 -15.42
CA VAL A 144 3.45 3.34 -14.60
C VAL A 144 4.36 4.43 -15.16
N ILE A 145 4.55 4.49 -16.48
CA ILE A 145 5.35 5.54 -17.12
C ILE A 145 4.65 6.91 -16.96
N ALA A 146 3.32 6.97 -17.10
CA ALA A 146 2.56 8.19 -16.86
C ALA A 146 2.74 8.72 -15.41
N SER A 147 2.99 7.83 -14.44
CA SER A 147 3.30 8.20 -13.06
C SER A 147 4.74 8.66 -12.82
N LYS A 148 5.55 8.84 -13.89
CA LYS A 148 6.96 9.28 -13.85
C LYS A 148 7.92 8.28 -13.21
N ALA A 149 7.63 6.98 -13.27
CA ALA A 149 8.63 5.96 -12.96
C ALA A 149 9.70 5.92 -14.07
N LEU A 150 10.95 5.68 -13.71
CA LEU A 150 12.08 5.71 -14.64
C LEU A 150 12.16 4.47 -15.55
N GLY A 151 11.53 3.38 -15.14
CA GLY A 151 11.44 2.16 -15.94
C GLY A 151 10.53 1.11 -15.34
N ILE A 152 9.96 0.31 -16.22
CA ILE A 152 9.14 -0.85 -15.88
C ILE A 152 9.46 -2.02 -16.77
N LYS A 153 9.42 -3.23 -16.18
CA LYS A 153 9.48 -4.50 -16.91
C LYS A 153 8.39 -5.41 -16.39
N THR A 154 7.63 -5.95 -17.33
CA THR A 154 6.63 -6.98 -17.05
C THR A 154 7.04 -8.27 -17.72
N LYS A 155 6.72 -9.41 -17.09
CA LYS A 155 6.96 -10.73 -17.64
C LYS A 155 5.80 -11.64 -17.23
N VAL A 156 5.16 -12.23 -18.22
CA VAL A 156 4.05 -13.17 -18.03
C VAL A 156 4.45 -14.53 -18.56
N SER A 157 4.25 -15.58 -17.78
CA SER A 157 4.67 -16.95 -18.09
C SER A 157 3.57 -17.95 -17.78
N GLY A 158 3.41 -18.90 -18.68
CA GLY A 158 2.40 -19.96 -18.56
C GLY A 158 1.75 -20.30 -19.91
N ARG A 159 0.56 -20.90 -19.89
CA ARG A 159 -0.25 -21.22 -21.07
C ARG A 159 -0.99 -19.97 -21.58
N LEU A 160 -0.25 -19.07 -22.21
CA LEU A 160 -0.76 -17.77 -22.66
C LEU A 160 -1.77 -17.92 -23.80
N GLY A 161 -3.01 -17.49 -23.54
CA GLY A 161 -4.10 -17.64 -24.50
C GLY A 161 -4.62 -19.08 -24.64
N GLY A 162 -4.33 -19.98 -23.68
CA GLY A 162 -4.82 -21.36 -23.67
C GLY A 162 -4.01 -22.35 -24.53
N VAL A 163 -2.87 -21.94 -25.08
CA VAL A 163 -1.99 -22.83 -25.85
C VAL A 163 -1.43 -23.95 -24.98
N GLU A 164 -1.18 -25.14 -25.57
CA GLU A 164 -0.65 -26.29 -24.83
C GLU A 164 0.76 -26.05 -24.32
N MET A 165 1.62 -25.51 -25.17
CA MET A 165 3.01 -25.21 -24.80
C MET A 165 3.11 -23.91 -24.02
N ALA A 166 3.55 -24.00 -22.79
CA ALA A 166 3.81 -22.82 -21.97
C ALA A 166 4.93 -21.98 -22.57
N ARG A 167 4.73 -20.66 -22.61
CA ARG A 167 5.73 -19.70 -23.05
C ARG A 167 5.79 -18.50 -22.12
N THR A 168 6.84 -17.71 -22.30
CA THR A 168 7.04 -16.50 -21.55
C THR A 168 7.14 -15.32 -22.49
N GLU A 169 6.26 -14.32 -22.29
CA GLU A 169 6.32 -13.04 -22.99
C GLU A 169 6.53 -11.90 -22.01
N GLY A 170 7.33 -10.91 -22.39
CA GLY A 170 7.61 -9.77 -21.51
C GLY A 170 7.89 -8.52 -22.31
N TYR A 171 7.53 -7.40 -21.72
CA TYR A 171 7.74 -6.06 -22.24
C TYR A 171 8.51 -5.23 -21.23
N SER A 172 9.32 -4.30 -21.72
CA SER A 172 10.07 -3.38 -20.87
C SER A 172 10.11 -2.00 -21.50
N GLU A 173 10.05 -0.98 -20.68
CA GLU A 173 10.17 0.41 -21.07
C GLU A 173 10.99 1.17 -20.03
N GLY A 174 11.90 2.05 -20.50
CA GLY A 174 12.83 2.76 -19.64
C GLY A 174 14.03 1.91 -19.18
N VAL A 175 14.75 2.40 -18.19
CA VAL A 175 15.98 1.78 -17.65
C VAL A 175 15.64 0.95 -16.42
N ILE A 176 16.21 -0.26 -16.30
CA ILE A 176 15.98 -1.15 -15.15
C ILE A 176 17.30 -1.75 -14.69
N PRO A 177 18.01 -1.07 -13.78
CA PRO A 177 19.31 -1.54 -13.27
C PRO A 177 19.10 -2.63 -12.21
N MET A 178 19.14 -3.90 -12.63
CA MET A 178 18.90 -5.02 -11.72
C MET A 178 20.05 -5.27 -10.75
N THR A 179 21.29 -5.04 -11.19
CA THR A 179 22.51 -5.33 -10.43
C THR A 179 22.94 -4.18 -9.51
N THR A 180 22.50 -2.95 -9.79
CA THR A 180 22.85 -1.76 -9.00
C THR A 180 22.12 -1.80 -7.65
N LEU A 181 22.88 -1.94 -6.54
CA LEU A 181 22.30 -2.02 -5.19
C LEU A 181 21.59 -0.75 -4.74
N ARG A 182 22.12 0.43 -5.11
CA ARG A 182 21.55 1.72 -4.77
C ARG A 182 20.23 2.03 -5.50
N ALA A 183 19.91 1.26 -6.55
CA ALA A 183 18.67 1.44 -7.30
C ALA A 183 17.46 1.03 -6.46
N ASP A 184 16.46 1.93 -6.32
CA ASP A 184 15.16 1.62 -5.74
C ASP A 184 14.32 0.87 -6.76
N LEU A 185 14.38 -0.45 -6.68
CA LEU A 185 13.69 -1.36 -7.56
C LEU A 185 12.64 -2.12 -6.77
N ASP A 186 11.37 -1.91 -7.11
CA ASP A 186 10.28 -2.70 -6.55
C ASP A 186 9.99 -3.91 -7.44
N TYR A 187 9.72 -5.05 -6.81
CA TYR A 187 9.49 -6.32 -7.49
C TYR A 187 8.37 -7.10 -6.83
N ALA A 188 7.45 -7.60 -7.65
CA ALA A 188 6.40 -8.48 -7.18
C ALA A 188 6.12 -9.60 -8.17
N ILE A 189 5.60 -10.70 -7.61
CA ILE A 189 5.09 -11.86 -8.34
C ILE A 189 3.63 -12.04 -7.92
N GLU A 190 2.75 -12.22 -8.91
CA GLU A 190 1.36 -12.58 -8.69
C GLU A 190 0.96 -13.70 -9.64
N GLU A 191 -0.04 -14.46 -9.24
CA GLU A 191 -0.58 -15.57 -10.02
C GLU A 191 -2.01 -15.24 -10.48
N ALA A 192 -2.25 -15.41 -11.79
CA ALA A 192 -3.59 -15.37 -12.37
C ALA A 192 -4.13 -16.80 -12.51
N HIS A 193 -5.31 -17.04 -11.97
CA HIS A 193 -5.98 -18.33 -12.04
C HIS A 193 -6.88 -18.38 -13.26
N THR A 194 -6.51 -19.20 -14.25
CA THR A 194 -7.28 -19.38 -15.47
C THR A 194 -7.82 -20.80 -15.56
N THR A 195 -8.76 -21.02 -16.47
CA THR A 195 -9.33 -22.36 -16.75
C THR A 195 -8.27 -23.36 -17.23
N TYR A 196 -7.18 -22.86 -17.84
CA TYR A 196 -6.08 -23.66 -18.36
C TYR A 196 -4.91 -23.83 -17.38
N GLY A 197 -5.03 -23.32 -16.17
CA GLY A 197 -4.01 -23.37 -15.13
C GLY A 197 -3.57 -21.99 -14.65
N LYS A 198 -2.46 -21.93 -13.92
CA LYS A 198 -1.93 -20.70 -13.38
C LYS A 198 -0.99 -20.01 -14.37
N ILE A 199 -1.12 -18.69 -14.48
CA ILE A 199 -0.22 -17.83 -15.23
C ILE A 199 0.53 -16.95 -14.23
N GLY A 200 1.86 -17.04 -14.22
CA GLY A 200 2.70 -16.23 -13.34
C GLY A 200 2.99 -14.86 -13.96
N VAL A 201 2.72 -13.80 -13.21
CA VAL A 201 3.01 -12.41 -13.58
C VAL A 201 4.16 -11.89 -12.71
N LYS A 202 5.21 -11.36 -13.32
CA LYS A 202 6.34 -10.74 -12.65
C LYS A 202 6.48 -9.30 -13.10
N VAL A 203 6.58 -8.38 -12.16
CA VAL A 203 6.70 -6.95 -12.44
C VAL A 203 7.91 -6.39 -11.70
N TRP A 204 8.69 -5.56 -12.38
CA TRP A 204 9.80 -4.78 -11.84
C TRP A 204 9.53 -3.31 -12.14
N ILE A 205 9.61 -2.45 -11.15
CA ILE A 205 9.45 -1.00 -11.30
C ILE A 205 10.67 -0.32 -10.73
N TYR A 206 11.30 0.52 -11.53
CA TYR A 206 12.44 1.32 -11.13
C TYR A 206 12.01 2.76 -10.85
N ARG A 207 12.26 3.22 -9.64
CA ARG A 207 11.84 4.55 -9.14
C ARG A 207 12.96 5.58 -9.16
N GLY A 208 14.21 5.13 -9.15
CA GLY A 208 15.39 5.99 -9.10
C GLY A 208 16.49 5.40 -8.23
N GLU A 209 17.51 6.20 -7.93
CA GLU A 209 18.61 5.80 -7.08
C GLU A 209 18.49 6.45 -5.70
N ILE A 210 18.82 5.70 -4.65
CA ILE A 210 18.86 6.17 -3.28
C ILE A 210 20.31 6.43 -2.90
N PHE A 211 20.64 7.70 -2.65
CA PHE A 211 21.95 8.12 -2.16
C PHE A 211 21.82 8.46 -0.67
N GLY A 212 22.72 7.94 0.17
CA GLY A 212 22.76 8.22 1.59
C GLY A 212 22.57 7.02 2.49
N LYS A 213 22.45 7.22 3.80
CA LYS A 213 22.27 6.17 4.81
C LYS A 213 20.85 5.56 4.71
N GLY A 214 20.72 4.54 3.93
CA GLY A 214 19.56 4.12 3.18
C GLY A 214 18.60 3.13 3.82
N LEU A 215 18.25 3.16 5.10
CA LEU A 215 17.16 2.35 5.64
C LEU A 215 15.88 3.17 5.89
N ASN A 216 15.65 4.22 5.11
CA ASN A 216 14.54 5.17 5.31
C ASN A 216 13.16 4.68 4.82
N ASN A 217 13.03 3.46 4.32
CA ASN A 217 11.74 2.89 3.90
C ASN A 217 10.93 2.35 5.10
N GLN A 218 10.90 3.07 6.21
CA GLN A 218 10.00 2.75 7.31
C GLN A 218 8.61 3.31 6.96
N ILE A 219 7.59 2.45 7.00
CA ILE A 219 6.19 2.86 6.87
C ILE A 219 5.76 3.72 8.08
N VAL A 220 6.46 3.59 9.20
CA VAL A 220 6.15 4.36 10.41
C VAL A 220 6.36 5.84 10.12
N PRO A 221 5.32 6.67 10.16
CA PRO A 221 5.48 8.11 10.04
C PRO A 221 6.40 8.59 11.15
N LYS A 222 7.42 9.38 10.81
CA LYS A 222 8.30 9.99 11.81
C LYS A 222 7.43 10.77 12.79
N LYS A 223 7.69 10.62 14.10
CA LYS A 223 7.05 11.47 15.13
C LYS A 223 7.25 12.94 14.73
N GLY A 224 6.22 13.60 14.19
CA GLY A 224 6.28 14.97 13.67
C GLY A 224 5.46 15.19 12.40
N ASP A 225 5.18 14.17 11.61
CA ASP A 225 4.39 14.31 10.37
C ASP A 225 2.87 14.30 10.60
N PHE A 226 2.43 14.04 11.82
CA PHE A 226 1.07 14.36 12.24
C PHE A 226 0.97 15.88 12.47
N LYS A 227 1.01 16.67 11.40
CA LYS A 227 0.48 18.02 11.44
C LYS A 227 -1.01 17.90 11.76
N ASP A 228 -1.34 18.31 12.98
CA ASP A 228 -2.68 18.34 13.55
C ASP A 228 -3.67 18.92 12.54
N THR A 229 -4.32 18.06 11.78
CA THR A 229 -5.45 18.46 10.90
C THR A 229 -6.60 19.03 11.74
N ARG A 230 -6.61 18.82 13.05
CA ARG A 230 -7.59 19.40 13.98
C ARG A 230 -7.45 20.93 14.13
N LYS A 231 -6.28 21.54 13.84
CA LYS A 231 -6.13 22.99 13.91
C LYS A 231 -6.67 23.73 12.69
N ARG A 232 -6.85 23.06 11.54
CA ARG A 232 -7.38 23.73 10.34
C ARG A 232 -8.90 23.85 10.33
N THR A 233 -9.64 22.95 10.94
CA THR A 233 -11.11 23.01 11.02
C THR A 233 -11.61 24.06 12.00
N ASN A 234 -10.81 24.42 13.04
CA ASN A 234 -11.22 25.48 13.99
C ASN A 234 -10.96 26.88 13.45
N PHE A 235 -10.06 27.09 12.47
CA PHE A 235 -9.78 28.42 11.92
C PHE A 235 -10.81 28.85 10.85
N THR A 236 -11.40 27.93 10.12
CA THR A 236 -12.47 28.22 9.15
C THR A 236 -13.79 28.53 9.86
N ASN A 237 -14.13 27.78 10.93
CA ASN A 237 -15.33 28.05 11.71
C ASN A 237 -15.26 29.34 12.57
N ALA A 238 -14.08 29.80 12.91
CA ALA A 238 -13.90 31.07 13.61
C ALA A 238 -14.07 32.27 12.67
N LYS A 239 -13.61 32.18 11.39
CA LYS A 239 -13.80 33.23 10.39
C LYS A 239 -15.26 33.35 9.92
N GLU A 240 -15.99 32.24 9.81
CA GLU A 240 -17.41 32.29 9.47
C GLU A 240 -18.28 32.86 10.59
N ARG A 241 -17.92 32.65 11.86
CA ARG A 241 -18.64 33.26 12.99
C ARG A 241 -18.41 34.78 13.15
N THR A 242 -17.19 35.25 12.82
CA THR A 242 -16.90 36.71 12.87
C THR A 242 -17.55 37.48 11.70
N ASN A 243 -17.74 36.82 10.52
CA ASN A 243 -18.45 37.47 9.41
C ASN A 243 -19.97 37.52 9.62
N LYS A 244 -20.58 36.53 10.28
CA LYS A 244 -22.01 36.57 10.60
C LYS A 244 -22.37 37.65 11.65
N THR A 245 -21.50 37.84 12.66
CA THR A 245 -21.72 38.91 13.67
C THR A 245 -21.55 40.32 13.10
N SER A 246 -20.74 40.52 12.06
CA SER A 246 -20.57 41.83 11.40
C SER A 246 -21.71 42.18 10.46
N GLU A 247 -22.38 41.20 9.84
CA GLU A 247 -23.57 41.41 9.01
C GLU A 247 -24.82 41.70 9.86
N ASP A 248 -25.01 41.02 10.97
CA ASP A 248 -26.12 41.25 11.89
C ASP A 248 -26.07 42.63 12.59
N VAL A 249 -24.87 43.18 12.81
CA VAL A 249 -24.68 44.53 13.39
C VAL A 249 -24.97 45.63 12.34
N GLN A 250 -24.77 45.38 11.04
CA GLN A 250 -25.10 46.35 9.99
C GLN A 250 -26.60 46.41 9.67
N ILE A 251 -27.33 45.32 9.86
CA ILE A 251 -28.78 45.27 9.63
C ILE A 251 -29.52 45.97 10.78
N THR A 252 -29.06 45.89 12.01
CA THR A 252 -29.67 46.59 13.16
C THR A 252 -29.40 48.08 13.17
N SER A 253 -28.29 48.58 12.60
CA SER A 253 -27.99 50.02 12.51
C SER A 253 -28.78 50.75 11.40
N LYS A 254 -29.21 50.03 10.38
CA LYS A 254 -30.07 50.61 9.29
C LYS A 254 -31.54 50.68 9.66
N SER A 255 -32.03 49.92 10.64
CA SER A 255 -33.41 49.94 11.08
C SER A 255 -33.72 51.01 12.14
N VAL A 256 -32.70 51.64 12.74
CA VAL A 256 -32.86 52.70 13.75
C VAL A 256 -32.84 54.10 13.15
N SER A 257 -32.35 54.28 11.90
CA SER A 257 -32.27 55.60 11.26
C SER A 257 -33.52 56.01 10.42
N VAL A 258 -34.58 55.20 10.43
CA VAL A 258 -35.82 55.49 9.66
C VAL A 258 -37.01 55.89 10.56
N LYS A 259 -36.85 56.06 11.88
CA LYS A 259 -37.95 56.42 12.80
C LYS A 259 -37.75 57.76 13.55
N VAL A 260 -37.04 58.72 13.00
CA VAL A 260 -37.05 60.09 13.51
C VAL A 260 -37.20 61.03 12.32
N GLY A 261 -38.46 61.31 11.96
CA GLY A 261 -38.80 62.26 10.91
C GLY A 261 -40.29 62.10 10.54
N GLU A 262 -41.20 62.51 11.44
CA GLU A 262 -42.50 63.19 11.32
C GLU A 262 -43.21 63.09 12.65
#